data_fd112c9e26a0a5d4c8b89288a743cac5
#
_entry.id   fd112c9e26a0a5d4c8b89288a743cac5
#
_cell.length_a   1.000
_cell.length_b   1.000
_cell.length_c   1.000
_cell.angle_alpha   90.00
_cell.angle_beta   90.00
_cell.angle_gamma   90.00
#
_symmetry.space_group_name_H-M   'P 1'
#
loop_
_entity.id
_entity.type
_entity.pdbx_description
1 polymer ?
#
loop_
_entity_poly.entity_id
_entity_poly.type
_entity_poly.pdbx_seq_one_letter_code
_entity_poly.pdbx_strand_id
1 'polypeptide(L)'
;MIINRRLVLGAAAALPFVNIAARAAAAQITWGETIALWPGKAPGTPARLPVGKVDNQSKNADFNDRWLTGIDRATLMVRRAATPNGTAVLLIPGGGYGFLAIDNEGEEQARWLNALGVTCFILSYRLPGEGWSNRALVPLQDAQRAMRVIRARASSYGVDPKRVAALGFSAGGHLAGSLATRFAEPSYAPVDAADRLSARPDLAGLIYPVVSMAAPFTHAGSRDNLFGPDADPASLRAGSVETRVGATTPPIFLTHASDDGLVPIANSIALYQAMLEQRRETEFHGFDKGGHGFGARLPKTVPVSIWPTLFAAYARRQGVLPA
;
A
#
# COMPACT_ATOMS: atom_id res chain seq x y z
N MET A 1 -44.18 -41.68 72.24
CA MET A 1 -44.63 -41.72 70.85
C MET A 1 -43.44 -41.21 70.01
N ILE A 2 -42.69 -42.10 69.42
CA ILE A 2 -41.36 -41.89 68.83
C ILE A 2 -41.54 -41.81 67.31
N ILE A 3 -41.21 -40.69 66.70
CA ILE A 3 -41.25 -40.56 65.25
C ILE A 3 -39.83 -40.67 64.71
N ASN A 4 -39.65 -41.67 63.87
CA ASN A 4 -38.40 -42.06 63.19
C ASN A 4 -38.14 -41.12 61.99
N ARG A 5 -37.01 -40.41 61.95
CA ARG A 5 -36.55 -39.70 60.77
C ARG A 5 -35.66 -40.54 59.94
N ARG A 6 -36.13 -40.99 58.77
CA ARG A 6 -35.28 -41.61 57.74
C ARG A 6 -34.56 -40.52 56.94
N LEU A 7 -33.24 -40.60 56.98
CA LEU A 7 -32.35 -39.78 56.04
C LEU A 7 -32.50 -40.40 54.65
N VAL A 8 -32.79 -39.56 53.68
CA VAL A 8 -32.65 -39.87 52.26
C VAL A 8 -31.35 -39.16 51.76
N LEU A 9 -30.33 -40.01 51.50
CA LEU A 9 -29.11 -39.57 50.82
C LEU A 9 -29.41 -39.44 49.31
N GLY A 10 -29.52 -38.18 48.83
CA GLY A 10 -29.56 -37.91 47.39
C GLY A 10 -28.15 -37.84 46.81
N ALA A 11 -27.81 -38.77 45.93
CA ALA A 11 -26.57 -38.73 45.16
C ALA A 11 -26.68 -37.63 44.07
N ALA A 12 -25.91 -36.57 44.22
CA ALA A 12 -25.75 -35.58 43.18
C ALA A 12 -24.77 -36.10 42.09
N ALA A 13 -25.31 -36.44 40.94
CA ALA A 13 -24.52 -36.78 39.77
C ALA A 13 -23.89 -35.45 39.20
N ALA A 14 -22.58 -35.35 39.31
CA ALA A 14 -21.83 -34.27 38.66
C ALA A 14 -21.76 -34.52 37.14
N LEU A 15 -22.47 -33.72 36.36
CA LEU A 15 -22.30 -33.68 34.91
C LEU A 15 -20.98 -32.94 34.57
N PRO A 16 -20.17 -33.49 33.67
CA PRO A 16 -18.97 -32.79 33.22
C PRO A 16 -19.36 -31.56 32.39
N PHE A 17 -18.99 -30.37 32.85
CA PHE A 17 -19.03 -29.16 32.03
C PHE A 17 -18.01 -29.32 30.88
N VAL A 18 -18.50 -29.69 29.70
CA VAL A 18 -17.73 -29.57 28.45
C VAL A 18 -17.63 -28.11 28.13
N ASN A 19 -16.47 -27.53 28.40
CA ASN A 19 -16.12 -26.15 28.02
C ASN A 19 -15.90 -26.15 26.51
N ILE A 20 -16.95 -25.97 25.72
CA ILE A 20 -16.86 -25.69 24.29
C ILE A 20 -16.45 -24.22 24.19
N ALA A 21 -15.14 -23.95 24.23
CA ALA A 21 -14.58 -22.73 23.77
C ALA A 21 -14.83 -22.67 22.24
N ALA A 22 -15.96 -22.10 21.85
CA ALA A 22 -16.21 -21.72 20.48
C ALA A 22 -15.14 -20.70 20.07
N ARG A 23 -14.07 -21.18 19.44
CA ARG A 23 -13.16 -20.35 18.68
C ARG A 23 -14.01 -19.75 17.56
N ALA A 24 -14.45 -18.50 17.73
CA ALA A 24 -15.02 -17.72 16.64
C ALA A 24 -13.93 -17.68 15.55
N ALA A 25 -14.07 -18.50 14.52
CA ALA A 25 -13.29 -18.36 13.31
C ALA A 25 -13.64 -16.98 12.76
N ALA A 26 -12.71 -16.04 12.87
CA ALA A 26 -12.83 -14.77 12.17
C ALA A 26 -13.11 -15.12 10.71
N ALA A 27 -14.24 -14.68 10.18
CA ALA A 27 -14.59 -14.93 8.79
C ALA A 27 -13.41 -14.43 7.94
N GLN A 28 -12.70 -15.36 7.29
CA GLN A 28 -11.60 -15.00 6.41
C GLN A 28 -12.19 -14.18 5.27
N ILE A 29 -11.86 -12.89 5.23
CA ILE A 29 -12.24 -12.04 4.11
C ILE A 29 -11.54 -12.60 2.88
N THR A 30 -12.30 -13.10 1.91
CA THR A 30 -11.75 -13.56 0.64
C THR A 30 -11.45 -12.35 -0.23
N TRP A 31 -10.18 -12.07 -0.45
CA TRP A 31 -9.70 -10.97 -1.30
C TRP A 31 -9.73 -11.30 -2.80
N GLY A 32 -10.38 -12.38 -3.20
CA GLY A 32 -10.35 -12.89 -4.57
C GLY A 32 -8.98 -13.47 -4.94
N GLU A 33 -8.54 -13.25 -6.19
CA GLU A 33 -7.23 -13.72 -6.65
C GLU A 33 -6.10 -12.98 -5.94
N THR A 34 -5.19 -13.72 -5.32
CA THR A 34 -4.00 -13.17 -4.65
C THR A 34 -2.72 -13.88 -5.08
N ILE A 35 -1.60 -13.15 -5.09
CA ILE A 35 -0.28 -13.68 -5.38
C ILE A 35 0.62 -13.41 -4.17
N ALA A 36 1.15 -14.45 -3.55
CA ALA A 36 2.17 -14.29 -2.52
C ALA A 36 3.47 -13.76 -3.15
N LEU A 37 4.07 -12.73 -2.56
CA LEU A 37 5.30 -12.13 -3.09
C LEU A 37 6.52 -13.02 -2.84
N TRP A 38 6.58 -13.66 -1.70
CA TRP A 38 7.73 -14.45 -1.28
C TRP A 38 7.41 -15.95 -1.33
N PRO A 39 8.22 -16.77 -2.03
CA PRO A 39 7.97 -18.22 -2.15
C PRO A 39 8.18 -18.98 -0.83
N GLY A 40 8.84 -18.34 0.14
CA GLY A 40 9.09 -18.85 1.48
C GLY A 40 9.01 -17.73 2.52
N LYS A 41 9.90 -17.77 3.51
CA LYS A 41 10.02 -16.69 4.49
C LYS A 41 10.48 -15.41 3.81
N ALA A 42 9.79 -14.31 4.05
CA ALA A 42 10.20 -12.99 3.59
C ALA A 42 11.49 -12.53 4.31
N PRO A 43 12.32 -11.67 3.71
CA PRO A 43 13.49 -11.12 4.38
C PRO A 43 13.12 -10.45 5.71
N GLY A 44 13.91 -10.69 6.75
CA GLY A 44 13.68 -10.10 8.07
C GLY A 44 12.50 -10.67 8.85
N THR A 45 12.00 -11.87 8.51
CA THR A 45 10.89 -12.53 9.20
C THR A 45 11.14 -12.68 10.70
N PRO A 46 10.26 -12.14 11.57
CA PRO A 46 10.39 -12.27 13.02
C PRO A 46 10.10 -13.71 13.49
N ALA A 47 10.53 -14.03 14.71
CA ALA A 47 10.26 -15.34 15.33
C ALA A 47 8.75 -15.58 15.51
N ARG A 48 7.98 -14.53 15.81
CA ARG A 48 6.52 -14.55 15.88
C ARG A 48 5.97 -13.61 14.82
N LEU A 49 5.23 -14.18 13.88
CA LEU A 49 4.55 -13.39 12.83
C LEU A 49 3.46 -12.48 13.42
N PRO A 50 3.24 -11.30 12.84
CA PRO A 50 2.09 -10.48 13.17
C PRO A 50 0.78 -11.22 12.89
N VAL A 51 -0.29 -10.80 13.57
CA VAL A 51 -1.62 -11.41 13.40
C VAL A 51 -2.50 -10.44 12.63
N GLY A 52 -2.98 -10.90 11.47
CA GLY A 52 -3.81 -10.11 10.58
C GLY A 52 -5.10 -9.62 11.25
N LYS A 53 -5.39 -8.34 11.06
CA LYS A 53 -6.62 -7.68 11.52
C LYS A 53 -7.17 -6.80 10.42
N VAL A 54 -8.50 -6.78 10.31
CA VAL A 54 -9.24 -5.92 9.40
C VAL A 54 -10.26 -5.12 10.20
N ASP A 55 -10.10 -3.80 10.20
CA ASP A 55 -11.01 -2.87 10.87
C ASP A 55 -11.74 -2.03 9.81
N ASN A 56 -13.07 -2.12 9.76
CA ASN A 56 -13.86 -1.28 8.87
C ASN A 56 -14.19 0.06 9.56
N GLN A 57 -13.66 1.15 9.04
CA GLN A 57 -13.86 2.51 9.57
C GLN A 57 -15.15 3.17 9.05
N SER A 58 -15.77 2.59 8.00
CA SER A 58 -16.98 3.15 7.42
C SER A 58 -18.16 3.04 8.38
N LYS A 59 -18.86 4.16 8.54
CA LYS A 59 -20.19 4.23 9.20
C LYS A 59 -21.34 4.11 8.20
N ASN A 60 -21.03 4.07 6.90
CA ASN A 60 -21.99 3.93 5.81
C ASN A 60 -21.98 2.47 5.32
N ALA A 61 -23.15 1.84 5.25
CA ALA A 61 -23.31 0.46 4.76
C ALA A 61 -23.05 0.31 3.26
N ASP A 62 -23.13 1.42 2.49
CA ASP A 62 -22.99 1.40 1.02
C ASP A 62 -21.55 1.19 0.55
N PHE A 63 -20.56 1.41 1.41
CA PHE A 63 -19.16 1.19 1.07
C PHE A 63 -18.32 0.77 2.27
N ASN A 64 -17.24 0.04 2.01
CA ASN A 64 -16.23 -0.30 2.99
C ASN A 64 -15.13 0.77 3.06
N ASP A 65 -14.53 0.89 4.24
CA ASP A 65 -13.30 1.65 4.48
C ASP A 65 -12.42 0.83 5.43
N ARG A 66 -11.91 -0.30 4.89
CA ARG A 66 -11.17 -1.28 5.68
C ARG A 66 -9.71 -0.92 5.78
N TRP A 67 -9.20 -1.00 7.00
CA TRP A 67 -7.80 -0.87 7.35
C TRP A 67 -7.23 -2.23 7.67
N LEU A 68 -6.12 -2.59 7.04
CA LEU A 68 -5.41 -3.84 7.29
C LEU A 68 -4.19 -3.57 8.17
N THR A 69 -4.01 -4.42 9.19
CA THR A 69 -2.81 -4.48 10.03
C THR A 69 -2.41 -5.94 10.24
N GLY A 70 -1.25 -6.18 10.85
CA GLY A 70 -0.79 -7.53 11.11
C GLY A 70 -0.44 -8.30 9.84
N ILE A 71 0.25 -7.67 8.90
CA ILE A 71 0.57 -8.25 7.59
C ILE A 71 1.68 -9.31 7.75
N ASP A 72 1.30 -10.55 7.96
CA ASP A 72 2.20 -11.69 8.11
C ASP A 72 2.84 -12.14 6.79
N ARG A 73 2.16 -11.85 5.68
CA ARG A 73 2.58 -12.22 4.33
C ARG A 73 2.25 -11.11 3.33
N ALA A 74 3.29 -10.56 2.71
CA ALA A 74 3.08 -9.61 1.63
C ALA A 74 2.46 -10.28 0.39
N THR A 75 1.41 -9.67 -0.17
CA THR A 75 0.66 -10.20 -1.31
C THR A 75 0.28 -9.11 -2.31
N LEU A 76 -0.02 -9.54 -3.54
CA LEU A 76 -0.75 -8.75 -4.53
C LEU A 76 -2.18 -9.28 -4.62
N MET A 77 -3.15 -8.43 -4.38
CA MET A 77 -4.56 -8.71 -4.69
C MET A 77 -4.81 -8.28 -6.14
N VAL A 78 -5.21 -9.22 -6.98
CA VAL A 78 -5.35 -8.98 -8.42
C VAL A 78 -6.77 -8.52 -8.75
N ARG A 79 -6.87 -7.45 -9.52
CA ARG A 79 -8.12 -6.94 -10.10
C ARG A 79 -7.94 -6.87 -11.62
N ARG A 80 -8.41 -7.93 -12.29
CA ARG A 80 -8.32 -8.04 -13.75
C ARG A 80 -9.30 -7.08 -14.42
N ALA A 81 -8.84 -6.39 -15.46
CA ALA A 81 -9.78 -5.71 -16.36
C ALA A 81 -10.56 -6.74 -17.17
N ALA A 82 -11.85 -6.47 -17.44
CA ALA A 82 -12.67 -7.32 -18.28
C ALA A 82 -12.10 -7.44 -19.71
N THR A 83 -11.54 -6.34 -20.22
CA THR A 83 -10.82 -6.27 -21.50
C THR A 83 -9.47 -5.62 -21.26
N PRO A 84 -8.41 -6.40 -21.03
CA PRO A 84 -7.07 -5.85 -20.76
C PRO A 84 -6.52 -5.07 -21.96
N ASN A 85 -5.99 -3.88 -21.70
CA ASN A 85 -5.39 -3.01 -22.73
C ASN A 85 -3.85 -3.14 -22.80
N GLY A 86 -3.28 -4.10 -22.08
CA GLY A 86 -1.83 -4.32 -21.98
C GLY A 86 -1.14 -3.53 -20.86
N THR A 87 -1.84 -2.67 -20.13
CA THR A 87 -1.28 -1.89 -19.02
C THR A 87 -1.54 -2.56 -17.68
N ALA A 88 -0.55 -2.51 -16.79
CA ALA A 88 -0.72 -2.84 -15.37
C ALA A 88 -0.41 -1.64 -14.47
N VAL A 89 -1.09 -1.60 -13.31
CA VAL A 89 -0.79 -0.65 -12.24
C VAL A 89 -0.61 -1.41 -10.92
N LEU A 90 0.55 -1.20 -10.27
CA LEU A 90 0.77 -1.56 -8.88
C LEU A 90 0.18 -0.45 -8.00
N LEU A 91 -0.93 -0.73 -7.32
CA LEU A 91 -1.58 0.16 -6.37
C LEU A 91 -0.94 -0.01 -4.99
N ILE A 92 -0.50 1.08 -4.39
CA ILE A 92 0.22 1.09 -3.12
C ILE A 92 -0.58 1.96 -2.12
N PRO A 93 -1.44 1.35 -1.31
CA PRO A 93 -2.23 2.06 -0.31
C PRO A 93 -1.36 2.75 0.75
N GLY A 94 -1.84 3.87 1.29
CA GLY A 94 -1.28 4.56 2.44
C GLY A 94 -1.78 4.00 3.77
N GLY A 95 -1.74 4.84 4.79
CA GLY A 95 -2.06 4.50 6.18
C GLY A 95 -0.88 4.77 7.12
N GLY A 96 -0.02 5.73 6.77
CA GLY A 96 1.08 6.19 7.62
C GLY A 96 2.11 5.11 7.96
N TYR A 97 2.20 4.02 7.20
CA TYR A 97 2.97 2.81 7.53
C TYR A 97 2.51 2.08 8.81
N GLY A 98 1.38 2.47 9.40
CA GLY A 98 0.77 1.81 10.55
C GLY A 98 -0.39 0.88 10.18
N PHE A 99 -0.98 1.08 9.00
CA PHE A 99 -2.05 0.24 8.43
C PHE A 99 -2.08 0.41 6.91
N LEU A 100 -2.95 -0.34 6.22
CA LEU A 100 -3.21 -0.18 4.79
C LEU A 100 -4.67 0.23 4.57
N ALA A 101 -4.91 1.39 3.94
CA ALA A 101 -6.24 1.90 3.57
C ALA A 101 -6.74 1.20 2.30
N ILE A 102 -7.10 -0.09 2.42
CA ILE A 102 -7.22 -1.00 1.28
C ILE A 102 -8.39 -0.69 0.35
N ASP A 103 -9.49 -0.16 0.87
CA ASP A 103 -10.65 0.14 0.04
C ASP A 103 -10.49 1.45 -0.71
N ASN A 104 -10.26 2.57 0.01
CA ASN A 104 -10.17 3.90 -0.60
C ASN A 104 -8.99 4.02 -1.57
N GLU A 105 -7.83 3.46 -1.21
CA GLU A 105 -6.57 3.65 -1.94
C GLU A 105 -6.12 2.39 -2.71
N GLY A 106 -6.95 1.35 -2.68
CA GLY A 106 -6.73 0.10 -3.42
C GLY A 106 -7.94 -0.27 -4.29
N GLU A 107 -9.00 -0.80 -3.68
CA GLU A 107 -10.16 -1.36 -4.39
C GLU A 107 -10.87 -0.34 -5.29
N GLU A 108 -11.08 0.87 -4.80
CA GLU A 108 -11.73 1.92 -5.58
C GLU A 108 -10.86 2.44 -6.70
N GLN A 109 -9.56 2.49 -6.47
CA GLN A 109 -8.61 2.86 -7.51
C GLN A 109 -8.55 1.79 -8.60
N ALA A 110 -8.59 0.52 -8.24
CA ALA A 110 -8.66 -0.57 -9.20
C ALA A 110 -9.95 -0.50 -10.05
N ARG A 111 -11.07 -0.09 -9.47
CA ARG A 111 -12.37 -0.04 -10.17
C ARG A 111 -12.35 0.93 -11.35
N TRP A 112 -11.89 2.18 -11.18
CA TRP A 112 -11.84 3.14 -12.28
C TRP A 112 -10.74 2.82 -13.29
N LEU A 113 -9.60 2.27 -12.85
CA LEU A 113 -8.54 1.81 -13.75
C LEU A 113 -8.99 0.61 -14.60
N ASN A 114 -9.71 -0.35 -14.00
CA ASN A 114 -10.27 -1.47 -14.74
C ASN A 114 -11.26 -1.00 -15.84
N ALA A 115 -12.01 0.07 -15.59
CA ALA A 115 -12.89 0.67 -16.60
C ALA A 115 -12.12 1.22 -17.82
N LEU A 116 -10.81 1.54 -17.65
CA LEU A 116 -9.89 1.90 -18.72
C LEU A 116 -9.17 0.70 -19.34
N GLY A 117 -9.48 -0.53 -18.94
CA GLY A 117 -8.80 -1.73 -19.43
C GLY A 117 -7.47 -2.05 -18.72
N VAL A 118 -7.15 -1.38 -17.62
CA VAL A 118 -5.91 -1.58 -16.87
C VAL A 118 -6.07 -2.72 -15.86
N THR A 119 -5.17 -3.69 -15.86
CA THR A 119 -5.12 -4.71 -14.81
C THR A 119 -4.40 -4.15 -13.58
N CYS A 120 -5.03 -4.24 -12.40
CA CYS A 120 -4.50 -3.67 -11.16
C CYS A 120 -4.02 -4.76 -10.21
N PHE A 121 -2.93 -4.45 -9.51
CA PHE A 121 -2.33 -5.26 -8.46
C PHE A 121 -2.24 -4.44 -7.19
N ILE A 122 -3.09 -4.71 -6.20
CA ILE A 122 -3.12 -3.96 -4.95
C ILE A 122 -2.11 -4.60 -3.99
N LEU A 123 -1.13 -3.84 -3.54
CA LEU A 123 -0.06 -4.32 -2.68
C LEU A 123 -0.49 -4.32 -1.22
N SER A 124 -0.56 -5.51 -0.62
CA SER A 124 -0.56 -5.68 0.82
C SER A 124 0.88 -5.86 1.28
N TYR A 125 1.57 -4.75 1.61
CA TYR A 125 2.96 -4.77 2.04
C TYR A 125 3.09 -4.88 3.55
N ARG A 126 4.19 -5.46 4.01
CA ARG A 126 4.52 -5.62 5.43
C ARG A 126 4.72 -4.26 6.09
N LEU A 127 4.11 -4.09 7.26
CA LEU A 127 4.20 -2.85 8.02
C LEU A 127 5.48 -2.83 8.88
N PRO A 128 6.27 -1.72 8.84
CA PRO A 128 7.59 -1.67 9.48
C PRO A 128 7.58 -1.92 10.98
N GLY A 129 6.52 -1.46 11.68
CA GLY A 129 6.38 -1.55 13.13
C GLY A 129 6.02 -2.94 13.67
N GLU A 130 5.81 -3.94 12.80
CA GLU A 130 5.30 -5.26 13.16
C GLU A 130 6.41 -6.29 13.46
N GLY A 131 7.58 -5.84 13.90
CA GLY A 131 8.65 -6.73 14.38
C GLY A 131 9.60 -7.27 13.31
N TRP A 132 9.51 -6.80 12.07
CA TRP A 132 10.42 -7.16 10.99
C TRP A 132 11.83 -6.59 11.20
N SER A 133 12.87 -7.37 10.90
CA SER A 133 14.24 -6.86 10.87
C SER A 133 14.41 -5.85 9.74
N ASN A 134 15.28 -4.83 9.93
CA ASN A 134 15.53 -3.77 8.94
C ASN A 134 14.24 -3.02 8.55
N ARG A 135 13.43 -2.67 9.53
CA ARG A 135 12.09 -2.11 9.40
C ARG A 135 11.92 -1.09 8.26
N ALA A 136 12.86 -0.17 8.11
CA ALA A 136 12.81 0.89 7.09
C ALA A 136 12.90 0.38 5.63
N LEU A 137 13.45 -0.82 5.42
CA LEU A 137 13.56 -1.43 4.08
C LEU A 137 12.41 -2.36 3.74
N VAL A 138 11.67 -2.87 4.73
CA VAL A 138 10.66 -3.91 4.54
C VAL A 138 9.59 -3.54 3.50
N PRO A 139 8.98 -2.34 3.52
CA PRO A 139 8.01 -1.97 2.48
C PRO A 139 8.66 -1.86 1.09
N LEU A 140 9.88 -1.33 0.99
CA LEU A 140 10.60 -1.23 -0.28
C LEU A 140 10.95 -2.60 -0.87
N GLN A 141 11.34 -3.57 -0.03
CA GLN A 141 11.56 -4.95 -0.47
C GLN A 141 10.31 -5.52 -1.13
N ASP A 142 9.14 -5.35 -0.48
CA ASP A 142 7.87 -5.84 -1.01
C ASP A 142 7.46 -5.11 -2.29
N ALA A 143 7.66 -3.79 -2.39
CA ALA A 143 7.33 -3.02 -3.59
C ALA A 143 8.25 -3.38 -4.78
N GLN A 144 9.57 -3.54 -4.56
CA GLN A 144 10.48 -4.02 -5.60
C GLN A 144 10.12 -5.43 -6.06
N ARG A 145 9.83 -6.33 -5.11
CA ARG A 145 9.43 -7.71 -5.42
C ARG A 145 8.10 -7.74 -6.18
N ALA A 146 7.13 -6.91 -5.80
CA ALA A 146 5.84 -6.78 -6.47
C ALA A 146 6.01 -6.44 -7.96
N MET A 147 6.80 -5.42 -8.30
CA MET A 147 7.08 -5.05 -9.68
C MET A 147 7.69 -6.19 -10.49
N ARG A 148 8.65 -6.91 -9.91
CA ARG A 148 9.30 -8.05 -10.54
C ARG A 148 8.33 -9.21 -10.77
N VAL A 149 7.48 -9.52 -9.79
CA VAL A 149 6.45 -10.58 -9.90
C VAL A 149 5.39 -10.22 -10.95
N ILE A 150 4.94 -8.95 -11.01
CA ILE A 150 4.00 -8.49 -12.06
C ILE A 150 4.62 -8.70 -13.44
N ARG A 151 5.87 -8.28 -13.65
CA ARG A 151 6.57 -8.46 -14.94
C ARG A 151 6.77 -9.93 -15.28
N ALA A 152 7.15 -10.77 -14.32
CA ALA A 152 7.33 -12.20 -14.52
C ALA A 152 6.04 -12.91 -14.91
N ARG A 153 4.88 -12.39 -14.49
CA ARG A 153 3.57 -12.96 -14.77
C ARG A 153 2.76 -12.16 -15.80
N ALA A 154 3.35 -11.18 -16.47
CA ALA A 154 2.66 -10.24 -17.35
C ALA A 154 1.79 -10.92 -18.39
N SER A 155 2.29 -11.96 -19.07
CA SER A 155 1.54 -12.72 -20.09
C SER A 155 0.27 -13.38 -19.53
N SER A 156 0.28 -13.87 -18.30
CA SER A 156 -0.87 -14.50 -17.65
C SER A 156 -2.03 -13.52 -17.37
N TYR A 157 -1.74 -12.21 -17.45
CA TYR A 157 -2.69 -11.13 -17.20
C TYR A 157 -2.97 -10.26 -18.43
N GLY A 158 -2.47 -10.64 -19.61
CA GLY A 158 -2.61 -9.82 -20.83
C GLY A 158 -1.90 -8.46 -20.69
N VAL A 159 -0.78 -8.41 -19.97
CA VAL A 159 0.00 -7.20 -19.67
C VAL A 159 1.29 -7.19 -20.49
N ASP A 160 1.65 -6.02 -21.01
CA ASP A 160 2.98 -5.75 -21.54
C ASP A 160 3.93 -5.45 -20.36
N PRO A 161 5.01 -6.22 -20.16
CA PRO A 161 5.94 -5.99 -19.05
C PRO A 161 6.68 -4.64 -19.11
N LYS A 162 6.56 -3.89 -20.20
CA LYS A 162 7.09 -2.52 -20.37
C LYS A 162 6.05 -1.43 -20.10
N ARG A 163 4.86 -1.80 -19.66
CA ARG A 163 3.74 -0.89 -19.39
C ARG A 163 3.16 -1.13 -17.99
N VAL A 164 4.05 -1.05 -16.99
CA VAL A 164 3.72 -1.29 -15.58
C VAL A 164 4.00 -0.02 -14.76
N ALA A 165 2.95 0.69 -14.38
CA ALA A 165 3.04 1.86 -13.50
C ALA A 165 2.94 1.45 -12.02
N ALA A 166 3.42 2.35 -11.14
CA ALA A 166 3.10 2.34 -9.71
C ALA A 166 2.24 3.57 -9.38
N LEU A 167 1.19 3.39 -8.58
CA LEU A 167 0.32 4.47 -8.12
C LEU A 167 0.19 4.37 -6.61
N GLY A 168 0.74 5.34 -5.87
CA GLY A 168 0.78 5.32 -4.42
C GLY A 168 0.12 6.53 -3.78
N PHE A 169 -0.42 6.33 -2.57
CA PHE A 169 -1.23 7.30 -1.85
C PHE A 169 -0.63 7.58 -0.48
N SER A 170 -0.52 8.84 -0.05
CA SER A 170 -0.04 9.20 1.29
C SER A 170 1.32 8.55 1.62
N ALA A 171 1.42 7.74 2.66
CA ALA A 171 2.61 6.92 2.95
C ALA A 171 2.90 5.89 1.84
N GLY A 172 1.86 5.35 1.16
CA GLY A 172 2.02 4.55 -0.05
C GLY A 172 2.58 5.36 -1.23
N GLY A 173 2.32 6.67 -1.27
CA GLY A 173 2.98 7.62 -2.18
C GLY A 173 4.48 7.74 -1.91
N HIS A 174 4.88 7.77 -0.63
CA HIS A 174 6.28 7.68 -0.25
C HIS A 174 6.92 6.36 -0.71
N LEU A 175 6.21 5.26 -0.55
CA LEU A 175 6.70 3.95 -1.00
C LEU A 175 6.81 3.86 -2.53
N ALA A 176 5.84 4.42 -3.27
CA ALA A 176 5.90 4.51 -4.73
C ALA A 176 7.07 5.40 -5.21
N GLY A 177 7.29 6.53 -4.55
CA GLY A 177 8.43 7.42 -4.78
C GLY A 177 9.78 6.75 -4.45
N SER A 178 9.84 6.05 -3.32
CA SER A 178 11.01 5.25 -2.93
C SER A 178 11.30 4.15 -3.96
N LEU A 179 10.26 3.45 -4.42
CA LEU A 179 10.39 2.47 -5.49
C LEU A 179 10.92 3.12 -6.78
N ALA A 180 10.39 4.28 -7.17
CA ALA A 180 10.78 4.99 -8.38
C ALA A 180 12.24 5.51 -8.35
N THR A 181 12.75 5.86 -7.18
CA THR A 181 14.10 6.42 -7.03
C THR A 181 15.16 5.39 -6.58
N ARG A 182 14.72 4.25 -6.00
CA ARG A 182 15.59 3.22 -5.40
C ARG A 182 15.32 1.82 -5.98
N PHE A 183 14.70 1.72 -7.15
CA PHE A 183 14.35 0.44 -7.80
C PHE A 183 15.54 -0.50 -8.02
N ALA A 184 16.74 0.05 -8.23
CA ALA A 184 17.98 -0.71 -8.47
C ALA A 184 18.75 -1.03 -7.18
N GLU A 185 18.35 -0.49 -6.04
CA GLU A 185 19.02 -0.73 -4.76
C GLU A 185 18.81 -2.19 -4.33
N PRO A 186 19.87 -2.93 -3.95
CA PRO A 186 19.75 -4.31 -3.53
C PRO A 186 19.17 -4.41 -2.11
N SER A 187 17.86 -4.28 -1.97
CA SER A 187 17.18 -4.29 -0.67
C SER A 187 17.03 -5.70 -0.07
N TYR A 188 17.16 -6.75 -0.90
CA TYR A 188 17.11 -8.16 -0.50
C TYR A 188 17.91 -9.05 -1.46
N ALA A 189 18.26 -10.25 -1.01
CA ALA A 189 18.91 -11.26 -1.85
C ALA A 189 17.89 -11.89 -2.82
N PRO A 190 18.24 -12.11 -4.11
CA PRO A 190 17.35 -12.76 -5.07
C PRO A 190 16.84 -14.13 -4.58
N VAL A 191 15.56 -14.40 -4.77
CA VAL A 191 14.90 -15.64 -4.31
C VAL A 191 14.44 -16.55 -5.45
N ASP A 192 14.19 -15.99 -6.64
CA ASP A 192 13.83 -16.76 -7.85
C ASP A 192 14.13 -15.98 -9.15
N ALA A 193 13.69 -16.54 -10.28
CA ALA A 193 13.95 -15.96 -11.61
C ALA A 193 13.30 -14.58 -11.83
N ALA A 194 12.22 -14.24 -11.13
CA ALA A 194 11.60 -12.93 -11.24
C ALA A 194 12.54 -11.80 -10.79
N ASP A 195 13.47 -12.08 -9.87
CA ASP A 195 14.41 -11.10 -9.36
C ASP A 195 15.50 -10.65 -10.35
N ARG A 196 15.56 -11.29 -11.52
CA ARG A 196 16.38 -10.83 -12.66
C ARG A 196 15.70 -9.68 -13.43
N LEU A 197 14.40 -9.47 -13.22
CA LEU A 197 13.65 -8.42 -13.88
C LEU A 197 13.80 -7.08 -13.14
N SER A 198 13.60 -5.99 -13.88
CA SER A 198 13.66 -4.64 -13.29
C SER A 198 12.49 -4.40 -12.34
N ALA A 199 12.78 -3.79 -11.17
CA ALA A 199 11.75 -3.26 -10.27
C ALA A 199 11.35 -1.81 -10.61
N ARG A 200 11.96 -1.18 -11.64
CA ARG A 200 11.67 0.20 -12.04
C ARG A 200 10.24 0.31 -12.58
N PRO A 201 9.35 1.14 -12.03
CA PRO A 201 8.08 1.43 -12.67
C PRO A 201 8.30 2.21 -13.97
N ASP A 202 7.44 2.01 -14.97
CA ASP A 202 7.53 2.76 -16.23
C ASP A 202 6.96 4.18 -16.06
N LEU A 203 6.12 4.37 -15.05
CA LEU A 203 5.56 5.63 -14.57
C LEU A 203 5.24 5.50 -13.08
N ALA A 204 5.47 6.54 -12.27
CA ALA A 204 4.98 6.60 -10.90
C ALA A 204 3.96 7.74 -10.73
N GLY A 205 2.78 7.43 -10.17
CA GLY A 205 1.79 8.41 -9.72
C GLY A 205 1.82 8.50 -8.20
N LEU A 206 1.94 9.70 -7.66
CA LEU A 206 2.00 9.96 -6.22
C LEU A 206 0.89 10.94 -5.84
N ILE A 207 -0.06 10.46 -5.05
CA ILE A 207 -1.27 11.17 -4.69
C ILE A 207 -1.19 11.58 -3.23
N TYR A 208 -1.23 12.89 -2.96
CA TYR A 208 -0.97 13.50 -1.63
C TYR A 208 0.17 12.81 -0.86
N PRO A 209 1.34 12.63 -1.52
CA PRO A 209 2.37 11.76 -0.97
C PRO A 209 3.06 12.37 0.24
N VAL A 210 3.44 11.54 1.20
CA VAL A 210 4.60 11.82 2.03
C VAL A 210 5.83 11.70 1.13
N VAL A 211 6.79 12.60 1.26
CA VAL A 211 8.00 12.65 0.41
C VAL A 211 9.24 12.76 1.28
N SER A 212 9.34 13.82 2.07
CA SER A 212 10.47 14.03 2.96
C SER A 212 10.26 13.35 4.32
N MET A 213 11.31 12.70 4.81
CA MET A 213 11.37 12.16 6.17
C MET A 213 12.21 13.05 7.10
N ALA A 214 12.92 14.03 6.55
CA ALA A 214 13.86 14.89 7.28
C ALA A 214 13.43 16.36 7.38
N ALA A 215 12.61 16.85 6.45
CA ALA A 215 12.21 18.26 6.41
C ALA A 215 11.17 18.60 7.50
N PRO A 216 11.04 19.89 7.90
CA PRO A 216 10.09 20.30 8.93
C PRO A 216 8.62 20.10 8.53
N PHE A 217 8.34 19.91 7.23
CA PHE A 217 7.01 19.58 6.71
C PHE A 217 6.76 18.06 6.57
N THR A 218 7.60 17.21 7.17
CA THR A 218 7.37 15.75 7.14
C THR A 218 6.10 15.35 7.89
N HIS A 219 5.44 14.28 7.47
CA HIS A 219 4.41 13.64 8.28
C HIS A 219 5.07 12.78 9.34
N ALA A 220 5.12 13.27 10.58
CA ALA A 220 5.83 12.64 11.70
C ALA A 220 5.41 11.19 11.94
N GLY A 221 4.09 10.89 11.87
CA GLY A 221 3.59 9.53 12.05
C GLY A 221 4.16 8.53 11.04
N SER A 222 4.23 8.91 9.76
CA SER A 222 4.85 8.05 8.72
C SER A 222 6.35 7.86 8.94
N ARG A 223 7.05 8.92 9.32
CA ARG A 223 8.48 8.87 9.65
C ARG A 223 8.75 7.90 10.80
N ASP A 224 8.03 8.06 11.89
CA ASP A 224 8.25 7.30 13.12
C ASP A 224 7.83 5.83 12.96
N ASN A 225 6.78 5.57 12.20
CA ASN A 225 6.38 4.21 11.85
C ASN A 225 7.41 3.52 10.94
N LEU A 226 8.00 4.23 9.98
CA LEU A 226 8.97 3.65 9.04
C LEU A 226 10.34 3.47 9.68
N PHE A 227 10.86 4.50 10.35
CA PHE A 227 12.25 4.53 10.84
C PHE A 227 12.37 4.26 12.35
N GLY A 228 11.32 4.45 13.12
CA GLY A 228 11.35 4.55 14.57
C GLY A 228 11.45 6.00 15.05
N PRO A 229 11.02 6.27 16.29
CA PRO A 229 11.00 7.64 16.82
C PRO A 229 12.41 8.25 16.98
N ASP A 230 13.44 7.41 17.19
CA ASP A 230 14.80 7.81 17.47
C ASP A 230 15.72 7.68 16.24
N ALA A 231 15.16 7.74 15.04
CA ALA A 231 15.94 7.60 13.81
C ALA A 231 16.92 8.75 13.62
N ASP A 232 18.16 8.41 13.25
CA ASP A 232 19.21 9.41 13.03
C ASP A 232 18.93 10.26 11.77
N PRO A 233 19.40 11.52 11.74
CA PRO A 233 19.13 12.44 10.62
C PRO A 233 19.65 11.95 9.26
N ALA A 234 20.73 11.16 9.23
CA ALA A 234 21.28 10.63 7.97
C ALA A 234 20.36 9.57 7.38
N SER A 235 19.82 8.67 8.21
CA SER A 235 18.80 7.68 7.80
C SER A 235 17.53 8.35 7.30
N LEU A 236 17.04 9.40 7.98
CA LEU A 236 15.87 10.16 7.56
C LEU A 236 16.10 10.83 6.20
N ARG A 237 17.27 11.46 6.01
CA ARG A 237 17.64 12.05 4.73
C ARG A 237 17.72 10.99 3.62
N ALA A 238 18.37 9.86 3.88
CA ALA A 238 18.49 8.75 2.92
C ALA A 238 17.13 8.14 2.56
N GLY A 239 16.15 8.23 3.45
CA GLY A 239 14.77 7.80 3.23
C GLY A 239 13.88 8.83 2.56
N SER A 240 14.33 10.07 2.41
CA SER A 240 13.56 11.15 1.77
C SER A 240 13.64 11.04 0.24
N VAL A 241 12.47 10.96 -0.42
CA VAL A 241 12.36 10.65 -1.86
C VAL A 241 13.02 11.73 -2.73
N GLU A 242 12.84 13.02 -2.37
CA GLU A 242 13.39 14.16 -3.09
C GLU A 242 14.93 14.14 -3.14
N THR A 243 15.56 13.55 -2.14
CA THR A 243 17.04 13.45 -2.09
C THR A 243 17.60 12.32 -2.96
N ARG A 244 16.73 11.47 -3.50
CA ARG A 244 17.09 10.24 -4.25
C ARG A 244 16.77 10.32 -5.73
N VAL A 245 16.23 11.44 -6.19
CA VAL A 245 15.96 11.65 -7.62
C VAL A 245 17.27 11.68 -8.40
N GLY A 246 17.33 10.93 -9.48
CA GLY A 246 18.54 10.82 -10.31
C GLY A 246 18.22 10.51 -11.77
N ALA A 247 19.26 10.35 -12.59
CA ALA A 247 19.15 10.24 -14.05
C ALA A 247 18.25 9.09 -14.54
N THR A 248 18.06 8.04 -13.74
CA THR A 248 17.24 6.88 -14.10
C THR A 248 15.84 6.88 -13.48
N THR A 249 15.49 7.90 -12.67
CA THR A 249 14.16 8.05 -12.11
C THR A 249 13.12 8.10 -13.23
N PRO A 250 12.03 7.29 -13.17
CA PRO A 250 10.98 7.33 -14.19
C PRO A 250 10.20 8.63 -14.20
N PRO A 251 9.33 8.87 -15.20
CA PRO A 251 8.37 9.94 -15.14
C PRO A 251 7.51 9.88 -13.87
N ILE A 252 7.25 11.03 -13.23
CA ILE A 252 6.44 11.12 -12.02
C ILE A 252 5.26 12.08 -12.21
N PHE A 253 4.06 11.60 -11.89
CA PHE A 253 2.85 12.40 -11.75
C PHE A 253 2.59 12.69 -10.28
N LEU A 254 2.26 13.94 -9.96
CA LEU A 254 1.98 14.41 -8.61
C LEU A 254 0.62 15.12 -8.55
N THR A 255 -0.16 14.85 -7.51
CA THR A 255 -1.33 15.68 -7.18
C THR A 255 -1.48 15.83 -5.68
N HIS A 256 -1.87 17.05 -5.25
CA HIS A 256 -2.02 17.40 -3.84
C HIS A 256 -3.02 18.53 -3.64
N ALA A 257 -3.70 18.57 -2.49
CA ALA A 257 -4.53 19.69 -2.10
C ALA A 257 -3.80 20.61 -1.10
N SER A 258 -3.92 21.92 -1.26
CA SER A 258 -3.25 22.90 -0.39
C SER A 258 -3.85 22.95 1.03
N ASP A 259 -5.08 22.50 1.18
CA ASP A 259 -5.77 22.38 2.47
C ASP A 259 -5.59 21.01 3.14
N ASP A 260 -4.60 20.21 2.67
CA ASP A 260 -4.21 18.97 3.35
C ASP A 260 -3.58 19.28 4.71
N GLY A 261 -4.33 19.04 5.78
CA GLY A 261 -3.93 19.30 7.16
C GLY A 261 -3.07 18.19 7.77
N LEU A 262 -2.89 17.06 7.07
CA LEU A 262 -2.13 15.91 7.57
C LEU A 262 -0.74 15.81 6.93
N VAL A 263 -0.67 15.90 5.60
CA VAL A 263 0.58 15.88 4.83
C VAL A 263 0.69 17.20 4.07
N PRO A 264 1.55 18.13 4.51
CA PRO A 264 1.68 19.42 3.84
C PRO A 264 2.06 19.29 2.36
N ILE A 265 1.41 20.08 1.50
CA ILE A 265 1.67 20.12 0.04
C ILE A 265 3.16 20.38 -0.30
N ALA A 266 3.91 20.96 0.64
CA ALA A 266 5.36 21.15 0.54
C ALA A 266 6.12 19.86 0.23
N ASN A 267 5.59 18.69 0.62
CA ASN A 267 6.13 17.38 0.21
C ASN A 267 6.14 17.21 -1.31
N SER A 268 5.01 17.44 -1.97
CA SER A 268 4.90 17.33 -3.43
C SER A 268 5.73 18.41 -4.15
N ILE A 269 5.76 19.63 -3.62
CA ILE A 269 6.56 20.74 -4.17
C ILE A 269 8.06 20.39 -4.13
N ALA A 270 8.56 19.86 -3.00
CA ALA A 270 9.96 19.46 -2.86
C ALA A 270 10.36 18.38 -3.88
N LEU A 271 9.53 17.37 -4.08
CA LEU A 271 9.81 16.33 -5.08
C LEU A 271 9.73 16.87 -6.51
N TYR A 272 8.74 17.71 -6.80
CA TYR A 272 8.62 18.35 -8.12
C TYR A 272 9.88 19.18 -8.46
N GLN A 273 10.37 19.97 -7.51
CA GLN A 273 11.62 20.73 -7.67
C GLN A 273 12.83 19.81 -7.92
N ALA A 274 12.99 18.75 -7.13
CA ALA A 274 14.07 17.78 -7.31
C ALA A 274 14.02 17.09 -8.69
N MET A 275 12.82 16.79 -9.21
CA MET A 275 12.64 16.24 -10.55
C MET A 275 13.09 17.23 -11.62
N LEU A 276 12.74 18.53 -11.51
CA LEU A 276 13.16 19.56 -12.44
C LEU A 276 14.69 19.79 -12.42
N GLU A 277 15.30 19.83 -11.24
CA GLU A 277 16.75 19.95 -11.06
C GLU A 277 17.51 18.82 -11.77
N GLN A 278 16.96 17.60 -11.69
CA GLN A 278 17.51 16.42 -12.36
C GLN A 278 17.04 16.28 -13.82
N ARG A 279 16.31 17.27 -14.36
CA ARG A 279 15.75 17.27 -15.71
C ARG A 279 14.93 16.00 -16.02
N ARG A 280 14.15 15.54 -15.02
CA ARG A 280 13.28 14.37 -15.15
C ARG A 280 11.87 14.82 -15.49
N GLU A 281 11.19 14.01 -16.32
CA GLU A 281 9.81 14.27 -16.68
C GLU A 281 8.90 14.16 -15.47
N THR A 282 8.13 15.22 -15.24
CA THR A 282 7.20 15.31 -14.11
C THR A 282 6.04 16.24 -14.42
N GLU A 283 4.89 15.95 -13.84
CA GLU A 283 3.70 16.80 -13.89
C GLU A 283 3.13 16.92 -12.48
N PHE A 284 2.85 18.15 -12.03
CA PHE A 284 2.30 18.42 -10.71
C PHE A 284 1.02 19.25 -10.81
N HIS A 285 -0.04 18.76 -10.15
CA HIS A 285 -1.32 19.45 -10.00
C HIS A 285 -1.60 19.76 -8.53
N GLY A 286 -1.50 21.03 -8.18
CA GLY A 286 -1.88 21.56 -6.87
C GLY A 286 -3.31 22.11 -6.93
N PHE A 287 -4.16 21.68 -5.99
CA PHE A 287 -5.53 22.15 -5.85
C PHE A 287 -5.70 22.91 -4.54
N ASP A 288 -6.62 23.88 -4.50
CA ASP A 288 -6.90 24.66 -3.28
C ASP A 288 -7.64 23.82 -2.23
N LYS A 289 -8.53 22.90 -2.66
CA LYS A 289 -9.38 22.08 -1.82
C LYS A 289 -9.33 20.61 -2.18
N GLY A 290 -9.42 19.77 -1.14
CA GLY A 290 -9.43 18.32 -1.25
C GLY A 290 -9.16 17.62 0.07
N GLY A 291 -8.42 18.26 0.97
CA GLY A 291 -7.95 17.66 2.23
C GLY A 291 -6.98 16.51 1.98
N HIS A 292 -6.84 15.63 2.99
CA HIS A 292 -6.05 14.41 2.89
C HIS A 292 -6.93 13.18 2.62
N GLY A 293 -6.40 12.19 1.90
CA GLY A 293 -7.09 10.91 1.72
C GLY A 293 -8.28 10.97 0.76
N PHE A 294 -8.32 11.95 -0.14
CA PHE A 294 -9.47 12.15 -1.04
C PHE A 294 -9.71 10.95 -1.98
N GLY A 295 -8.70 10.14 -2.29
CA GLY A 295 -8.87 8.98 -3.18
C GLY A 295 -9.60 9.32 -4.48
N ALA A 296 -10.62 8.55 -4.84
CA ALA A 296 -11.49 8.80 -5.99
C ALA A 296 -12.96 9.09 -5.58
N ARG A 297 -13.21 9.31 -4.28
CA ARG A 297 -14.58 9.44 -3.70
C ARG A 297 -15.16 10.84 -3.73
N LEU A 298 -14.36 11.88 -4.01
CA LEU A 298 -14.83 13.26 -3.93
C LEU A 298 -15.92 13.56 -4.95
N PRO A 299 -16.92 14.40 -4.56
CA PRO A 299 -17.89 14.93 -5.50
C PRO A 299 -17.20 15.68 -6.63
N LYS A 300 -17.75 15.61 -7.85
CA LYS A 300 -17.23 16.33 -9.03
C LYS A 300 -17.15 17.86 -8.87
N THR A 301 -17.84 18.40 -7.87
CA THR A 301 -17.79 19.82 -7.52
C THR A 301 -16.51 20.23 -6.80
N VAL A 302 -15.73 19.27 -6.28
CA VAL A 302 -14.44 19.53 -5.66
C VAL A 302 -13.34 19.43 -6.74
N PRO A 303 -12.56 20.49 -6.98
CA PRO A 303 -11.63 20.56 -8.12
C PRO A 303 -10.67 19.37 -8.24
N VAL A 304 -10.12 18.89 -7.12
CA VAL A 304 -9.17 17.77 -7.14
C VAL A 304 -9.80 16.44 -7.62
N SER A 305 -11.12 16.31 -7.66
CA SER A 305 -11.81 15.11 -8.16
C SER A 305 -11.46 14.75 -9.61
N ILE A 306 -10.90 15.70 -10.40
CA ILE A 306 -10.46 15.48 -11.79
C ILE A 306 -9.13 14.73 -11.90
N TRP A 307 -8.40 14.54 -10.81
CA TRP A 307 -7.04 13.96 -10.85
C TRP A 307 -6.92 12.61 -11.58
N PRO A 308 -7.92 11.69 -11.54
CA PRO A 308 -7.82 10.43 -12.29
C PRO A 308 -7.75 10.66 -13.81
N THR A 309 -8.48 11.67 -14.31
CA THR A 309 -8.43 12.07 -15.73
C THR A 309 -7.07 12.66 -16.09
N LEU A 310 -6.50 13.51 -15.24
CA LEU A 310 -5.18 14.10 -15.43
C LEU A 310 -4.08 13.03 -15.41
N PHE A 311 -4.13 12.12 -14.45
CA PHE A 311 -3.21 10.97 -14.42
C PHE A 311 -3.31 10.11 -15.69
N ALA A 312 -4.52 9.78 -16.14
CA ALA A 312 -4.71 8.99 -17.35
C ALA A 312 -4.16 9.73 -18.59
N ALA A 313 -4.36 11.05 -18.71
CA ALA A 313 -3.79 11.87 -19.78
C ALA A 313 -2.26 11.86 -19.76
N TYR A 314 -1.66 12.02 -18.56
CA TYR A 314 -0.22 11.93 -18.39
C TYR A 314 0.31 10.53 -18.76
N ALA A 315 -0.33 9.47 -18.29
CA ALA A 315 0.07 8.09 -18.58
C ALA A 315 0.00 7.74 -20.07
N ARG A 316 -0.95 8.35 -20.84
CA ARG A 316 -1.01 8.23 -22.30
C ARG A 316 0.19 8.91 -22.94
N ARG A 317 0.53 10.14 -22.55
CA ARG A 317 1.71 10.85 -23.08
C ARG A 317 3.01 10.09 -22.81
N GLN A 318 3.09 9.37 -21.69
CA GLN A 318 4.25 8.55 -21.34
C GLN A 318 4.23 7.14 -22.00
N GLY A 319 3.22 6.84 -22.83
CA GLY A 319 3.12 5.55 -23.51
C GLY A 319 2.77 4.36 -22.60
N VAL A 320 2.39 4.62 -21.34
CA VAL A 320 2.00 3.57 -20.39
C VAL A 320 0.55 3.17 -20.59
N LEU A 321 -0.36 4.12 -20.78
CA LEU A 321 -1.71 3.87 -21.26
C LEU A 321 -1.77 3.98 -22.79
N PRO A 322 -2.62 3.21 -23.47
CA PRO A 322 -2.87 3.41 -24.90
C PRO A 322 -3.55 4.76 -25.16
N ALA A 323 -3.41 5.27 -26.38
CA ALA A 323 -4.01 6.51 -26.83
C ALA A 323 -5.55 6.53 -26.68
#